data_2ca18525cfcbbcac057f940d2e347d80
#
_entry.id   2ca18525cfcbbcac057f940d2e347d80
#
_cell.length_a   1.000
_cell.length_b   1.000
_cell.length_c   1.000
_cell.angle_alpha   90.00
_cell.angle_beta   90.00
_cell.angle_gamma   90.00
#
_symmetry.space_group_name_H-M   'P 1'
#
loop_
_entity.id
_entity.type
_entity.pdbx_description
1 polymer ?
#
loop_
_entity_poly.entity_id
_entity_poly.type
_entity_poly.pdbx_seq_one_letter_code
_entity_poly.pdbx_strand_id
1 'polypeptide(L)'
;MATRSQRGAVRSVFWLLGLAAVAVALALLMGHNQSTVTLFWPPYRYDIAFNFAVVALVALFALLYLALRAVAVLRELPAQARRWRLQQVERAAVGALLDALSHQLAGRFVRAQSAALSSLERLNALPAAQWAQRDQLQLLAHLLVAESAQSLQNRGARDEHLQAALHPRLARQAPVAHEGALLRAVHWAVEERDADLARSLSLIHI
;
A
#
# COMPACT_ATOMS: atom_id res chain seq x y z
N MET A 1 -1.85 -19.34 -0.85
CA MET A 1 -1.53 -18.40 0.26
C MET A 1 -2.30 -18.67 1.57
N ALA A 2 -2.98 -19.80 1.72
CA ALA A 2 -3.83 -20.15 2.88
C ALA A 2 -3.11 -20.83 4.08
N THR A 3 -1.87 -21.25 3.94
CA THR A 3 -1.20 -22.12 4.93
C THR A 3 -0.53 -21.39 6.11
N ARG A 4 -0.28 -20.08 6.02
CA ARG A 4 0.35 -19.32 7.12
C ARG A 4 -0.63 -18.91 8.22
N SER A 5 -1.87 -18.65 7.90
CA SER A 5 -2.94 -18.30 8.86
C SER A 5 -3.33 -19.48 9.74
N GLN A 6 -3.42 -20.68 9.18
CA GLN A 6 -3.77 -21.90 9.95
C GLN A 6 -2.69 -22.29 10.96
N ARG A 7 -1.41 -22.14 10.65
CA ARG A 7 -0.32 -22.43 11.61
C ARG A 7 -0.31 -21.49 12.82
N GLY A 8 -0.73 -20.23 12.64
CA GLY A 8 -0.89 -19.28 13.74
C GLY A 8 -2.06 -19.65 14.68
N ALA A 9 -3.20 -20.05 14.11
CA ALA A 9 -4.37 -20.47 14.87
C ALA A 9 -4.13 -21.78 15.65
N VAL A 10 -3.49 -22.75 15.02
CA VAL A 10 -3.14 -24.03 15.68
C VAL A 10 -2.17 -23.80 16.83
N ARG A 11 -1.18 -22.93 16.65
CA ARG A 11 -0.21 -22.60 17.70
C ARG A 11 -0.85 -21.88 18.89
N SER A 12 -1.81 -20.99 18.67
CA SER A 12 -2.55 -20.32 19.75
C SER A 12 -3.50 -21.29 20.50
N VAL A 13 -4.08 -22.27 19.81
CA VAL A 13 -4.91 -23.31 20.47
C VAL A 13 -4.04 -24.21 21.35
N PHE A 14 -2.86 -24.62 20.90
CA PHE A 14 -1.92 -25.40 21.73
C PHE A 14 -1.44 -24.63 22.95
N TRP A 15 -1.21 -23.32 22.84
CA TRP A 15 -0.86 -22.46 23.98
C TRP A 15 -2.00 -22.34 24.97
N LEU A 16 -3.24 -22.19 24.49
CA LEU A 16 -4.44 -22.13 25.35
C LEU A 16 -4.68 -23.48 26.07
N LEU A 17 -4.54 -24.60 25.37
CA LEU A 17 -4.64 -25.94 25.97
C LEU A 17 -3.54 -26.18 27.00
N GLY A 18 -2.31 -25.77 26.73
CA GLY A 18 -1.20 -25.86 27.68
C GLY A 18 -1.44 -25.03 28.92
N LEU A 19 -1.95 -23.80 28.74
CA LEU A 19 -2.28 -22.91 29.87
C LEU A 19 -3.45 -23.44 30.70
N ALA A 20 -4.47 -24.02 30.06
CA ALA A 20 -5.58 -24.69 30.75
C ALA A 20 -5.10 -25.92 31.52
N ALA A 21 -4.23 -26.75 30.94
CA ALA A 21 -3.66 -27.92 31.61
C ALA A 21 -2.83 -27.54 32.85
N VAL A 22 -2.01 -26.47 32.72
CA VAL A 22 -1.24 -25.93 33.86
C VAL A 22 -2.16 -25.37 34.95
N ALA A 23 -3.25 -24.68 34.58
CA ALA A 23 -4.24 -24.16 35.55
C ALA A 23 -4.97 -25.30 36.29
N VAL A 24 -5.35 -26.37 35.61
CA VAL A 24 -5.98 -27.56 36.22
C VAL A 24 -4.97 -28.28 37.12
N ALA A 25 -3.70 -28.46 36.71
CA ALA A 25 -2.66 -29.06 37.54
C ALA A 25 -2.39 -28.23 38.79
N LEU A 26 -2.33 -26.92 38.68
CA LEU A 26 -2.22 -26.01 39.83
C LEU A 26 -3.44 -26.10 40.75
N ALA A 27 -4.65 -26.16 40.20
CA ALA A 27 -5.89 -26.30 41.00
C ALA A 27 -5.93 -27.63 41.78
N LEU A 28 -5.46 -28.74 41.19
CA LEU A 28 -5.36 -30.04 41.84
C LEU A 28 -4.29 -30.07 42.96
N LEU A 29 -3.13 -29.44 42.70
CA LEU A 29 -2.07 -29.28 43.72
C LEU A 29 -2.50 -28.39 44.89
N MET A 30 -3.37 -27.41 44.67
CA MET A 30 -3.89 -26.47 45.66
C MET A 30 -5.09 -27.02 46.44
N GLY A 31 -5.70 -28.14 45.98
CA GLY A 31 -6.92 -28.72 46.60
C GLY A 31 -6.77 -29.17 48.06
N HIS A 32 -5.54 -29.23 48.58
CA HIS A 32 -5.26 -29.61 49.98
C HIS A 32 -4.88 -28.41 50.87
N ASN A 33 -4.87 -27.20 50.36
CA ASN A 33 -4.38 -26.03 51.11
C ASN A 33 -5.59 -25.24 51.67
N GLN A 34 -5.81 -25.29 52.95
CA GLN A 34 -6.83 -24.52 53.68
C GLN A 34 -6.36 -23.12 54.11
N SER A 35 -5.33 -22.60 53.48
CA SER A 35 -4.80 -21.26 53.79
C SER A 35 -5.77 -20.16 53.35
N THR A 36 -5.97 -19.17 54.23
CA THR A 36 -6.78 -17.97 53.97
C THR A 36 -5.88 -16.74 53.87
N VAL A 37 -6.18 -15.89 52.91
CA VAL A 37 -5.56 -14.57 52.79
C VAL A 37 -6.49 -13.54 53.40
N THR A 38 -6.02 -12.86 54.44
CA THR A 38 -6.79 -11.83 55.12
C THR A 38 -6.38 -10.47 54.61
N LEU A 39 -7.31 -9.75 53.99
CA LEU A 39 -7.10 -8.39 53.50
C LEU A 39 -7.72 -7.40 54.50
N PHE A 40 -6.88 -6.55 55.10
CA PHE A 40 -7.29 -5.51 56.01
C PHE A 40 -7.53 -4.21 55.26
N TRP A 41 -8.79 -3.76 55.18
CA TRP A 41 -9.17 -2.46 54.72
C TRP A 41 -10.05 -1.79 55.77
N PRO A 42 -9.54 -0.94 56.66
CA PRO A 42 -10.32 -0.37 57.74
C PRO A 42 -11.60 0.31 57.21
N PRO A 43 -12.79 0.04 57.78
CA PRO A 43 -13.11 -0.80 58.96
C PRO A 43 -13.38 -2.27 58.65
N TYR A 44 -13.17 -2.78 57.41
CA TYR A 44 -13.54 -4.11 56.97
C TYR A 44 -12.37 -5.07 56.95
N ARG A 45 -12.66 -6.33 57.31
CA ARG A 45 -11.74 -7.46 57.20
C ARG A 45 -12.35 -8.46 56.23
N TYR A 46 -11.60 -8.80 55.14
CA TYR A 46 -12.02 -9.79 54.15
C TYR A 46 -11.11 -11.00 54.26
N ASP A 47 -11.71 -12.14 54.61
CA ASP A 47 -11.02 -13.43 54.62
C ASP A 47 -11.33 -14.14 53.30
N ILE A 48 -10.35 -14.29 52.44
CA ILE A 48 -10.50 -14.87 51.09
C ILE A 48 -9.70 -16.17 51.04
N ALA A 49 -10.29 -17.25 50.53
CA ALA A 49 -9.56 -18.49 50.30
C ALA A 49 -8.32 -18.22 49.41
N PHE A 50 -7.15 -18.73 49.77
CA PHE A 50 -5.90 -18.55 49.02
C PHE A 50 -6.04 -18.95 47.56
N ASN A 51 -6.75 -20.08 47.29
CA ASN A 51 -7.03 -20.56 45.93
C ASN A 51 -7.80 -19.54 45.09
N PHE A 52 -8.79 -18.87 45.70
CA PHE A 52 -9.56 -17.82 45.02
C PHE A 52 -8.69 -16.61 44.71
N ALA A 53 -7.82 -16.18 45.62
CA ALA A 53 -6.90 -15.06 45.42
C ALA A 53 -5.95 -15.34 44.25
N VAL A 54 -5.41 -16.56 44.15
CA VAL A 54 -4.52 -16.96 43.05
C VAL A 54 -5.26 -16.96 41.71
N VAL A 55 -6.48 -17.55 41.67
CA VAL A 55 -7.29 -17.55 40.42
C VAL A 55 -7.65 -16.13 40.00
N ALA A 56 -8.04 -15.27 40.95
CA ALA A 56 -8.34 -13.87 40.69
C ALA A 56 -7.13 -13.11 40.16
N LEU A 57 -5.93 -13.36 40.71
CA LEU A 57 -4.69 -12.77 40.27
C LEU A 57 -4.35 -13.20 38.82
N VAL A 58 -4.44 -14.51 38.53
CA VAL A 58 -4.21 -15.03 37.16
C VAL A 58 -5.21 -14.46 36.17
N ALA A 59 -6.50 -14.39 36.55
CA ALA A 59 -7.54 -13.78 35.73
C ALA A 59 -7.26 -12.29 35.47
N LEU A 60 -6.81 -11.55 36.50
CA LEU A 60 -6.41 -10.15 36.36
C LEU A 60 -5.25 -9.97 35.36
N PHE A 61 -4.20 -10.80 35.47
CA PHE A 61 -3.08 -10.77 34.53
C PHE A 61 -3.50 -11.13 33.12
N ALA A 62 -4.37 -12.12 32.95
CA ALA A 62 -4.92 -12.50 31.64
C ALA A 62 -5.73 -11.37 31.02
N LEU A 63 -6.58 -10.71 31.79
CA LEU A 63 -7.35 -9.54 31.34
C LEU A 63 -6.44 -8.37 30.95
N LEU A 64 -5.43 -8.07 31.78
CA LEU A 64 -4.47 -7.03 31.50
C LEU A 64 -3.69 -7.33 30.21
N TYR A 65 -3.24 -8.57 30.02
CA TYR A 65 -2.57 -9.00 28.80
C TYR A 65 -3.48 -8.85 27.57
N LEU A 66 -4.74 -9.28 27.67
CA LEU A 66 -5.71 -9.13 26.57
C LEU A 66 -5.99 -7.67 26.26
N ALA A 67 -6.11 -6.81 27.27
CA ALA A 67 -6.30 -5.38 27.09
C ALA A 67 -5.11 -4.73 26.40
N LEU A 68 -3.87 -5.02 26.83
CA LEU A 68 -2.66 -4.51 26.20
C LEU A 68 -2.52 -5.00 24.76
N ARG A 69 -2.84 -6.26 24.50
CA ARG A 69 -2.82 -6.84 23.15
C ARG A 69 -3.87 -6.19 22.25
N ALA A 70 -5.08 -5.95 22.75
CA ALA A 70 -6.13 -5.25 22.01
C ALA A 70 -5.70 -3.82 21.64
N VAL A 71 -5.08 -3.09 22.57
CA VAL A 71 -4.54 -1.75 22.31
C VAL A 71 -3.41 -1.80 21.25
N ALA A 72 -2.52 -2.79 21.31
CA ALA A 72 -1.46 -2.96 20.30
C ALA A 72 -2.04 -3.20 18.91
N VAL A 73 -3.02 -4.10 18.78
CA VAL A 73 -3.71 -4.39 17.51
C VAL A 73 -4.44 -3.15 16.99
N LEU A 74 -5.16 -2.43 17.86
CA LEU A 74 -5.86 -1.19 17.49
C LEU A 74 -4.90 -0.10 16.97
N ARG A 75 -3.69 -0.02 17.51
CA ARG A 75 -2.65 0.92 17.03
C ARG A 75 -2.07 0.55 15.67
N GLU A 76 -2.06 -0.72 15.30
CA GLU A 76 -1.57 -1.21 14.00
C GLU A 76 -2.60 -1.06 12.87
N LEU A 77 -3.89 -1.06 13.19
CA LEU A 77 -4.99 -0.95 12.20
C LEU A 77 -4.88 0.28 11.27
N PRO A 78 -4.58 1.51 11.76
CA PRO A 78 -4.49 2.66 10.89
C PRO A 78 -3.31 2.59 9.91
N ALA A 79 -2.20 1.98 10.31
CA ALA A 79 -1.05 1.78 9.44
C ALA A 79 -1.36 0.76 8.33
N GLN A 80 -2.06 -0.31 8.66
CA GLN A 80 -2.47 -1.35 7.72
C GLN A 80 -3.52 -0.82 6.72
N ALA A 81 -4.49 -0.02 7.19
CA ALA A 81 -5.47 0.64 6.34
C ALA A 81 -4.83 1.63 5.36
N ARG A 82 -3.81 2.39 5.80
CA ARG A 82 -3.05 3.29 4.92
C ARG A 82 -2.31 2.51 3.83
N ARG A 83 -1.62 1.42 4.17
CA ARG A 83 -0.92 0.57 3.20
C ARG A 83 -1.89 -0.03 2.18
N TRP A 84 -3.05 -0.49 2.63
CA TRP A 84 -4.06 -1.05 1.75
C TRP A 84 -4.63 0.00 0.78
N ARG A 85 -4.92 1.22 1.26
CA ARG A 85 -5.36 2.34 0.42
C ARG A 85 -4.32 2.71 -0.65
N LEU A 86 -3.05 2.79 -0.27
CA LEU A 86 -1.95 3.06 -1.20
C LEU A 86 -1.88 1.98 -2.30
N GLN A 87 -1.94 0.70 -1.95
CA GLN A 87 -1.95 -0.39 -2.91
C GLN A 87 -3.17 -0.36 -3.84
N GLN A 88 -4.33 0.08 -3.35
CA GLN A 88 -5.52 0.24 -4.20
C GLN A 88 -5.34 1.37 -5.22
N VAL A 89 -4.83 2.53 -4.80
CA VAL A 89 -4.57 3.66 -5.71
C VAL A 89 -3.52 3.27 -6.75
N GLU A 90 -2.46 2.57 -6.35
CA GLU A 90 -1.43 2.04 -7.23
C GLU A 90 -2.02 1.11 -8.31
N ARG A 91 -2.79 0.11 -7.91
CA ARG A 91 -3.46 -0.81 -8.85
C ARG A 91 -4.43 -0.07 -9.78
N ALA A 92 -5.15 0.90 -9.26
CA ALA A 92 -6.08 1.70 -10.04
C ALA A 92 -5.38 2.62 -11.05
N ALA A 93 -4.19 3.15 -10.73
CA ALA A 93 -3.36 3.93 -11.65
C ALA A 93 -2.84 3.06 -12.80
N VAL A 94 -2.30 1.88 -12.48
CA VAL A 94 -1.85 0.91 -13.50
C VAL A 94 -3.00 0.44 -14.35
N GLY A 95 -4.16 0.12 -13.76
CA GLY A 95 -5.35 -0.28 -14.50
C GLY A 95 -5.79 0.78 -15.49
N ALA A 96 -5.87 2.04 -15.07
CA ALA A 96 -6.21 3.16 -15.95
C ALA A 96 -5.20 3.34 -17.10
N LEU A 97 -3.91 3.11 -16.86
CA LEU A 97 -2.89 3.15 -17.93
C LEU A 97 -3.07 2.01 -18.93
N LEU A 98 -3.37 0.80 -18.47
CA LEU A 98 -3.65 -0.34 -19.35
C LEU A 98 -4.94 -0.13 -20.17
N ASP A 99 -5.95 0.46 -19.56
CA ASP A 99 -7.19 0.86 -20.27
C ASP A 99 -6.89 1.91 -21.33
N ALA A 100 -6.05 2.92 -21.02
CA ALA A 100 -5.62 3.93 -21.96
C ALA A 100 -4.90 3.30 -23.17
N LEU A 101 -3.95 2.40 -22.91
CA LEU A 101 -3.24 1.67 -23.97
C LEU A 101 -4.20 0.83 -24.82
N SER A 102 -5.13 0.13 -24.19
CA SER A 102 -6.12 -0.69 -24.88
C SER A 102 -7.03 0.15 -25.78
N HIS A 103 -7.47 1.33 -25.30
CA HIS A 103 -8.25 2.27 -26.10
C HIS A 103 -7.43 2.89 -27.21
N GLN A 104 -6.16 3.18 -26.99
CA GLN A 104 -5.25 3.69 -28.02
C GLN A 104 -5.10 2.71 -29.18
N LEU A 105 -4.83 1.43 -28.86
CA LEU A 105 -4.73 0.36 -29.86
C LEU A 105 -6.04 0.09 -30.59
N ALA A 106 -7.18 0.33 -29.95
CA ALA A 106 -8.51 0.21 -30.56
C ALA A 106 -8.92 1.45 -31.37
N GLY A 107 -8.07 2.47 -31.50
CA GLY A 107 -8.39 3.71 -32.22
C GLY A 107 -9.40 4.62 -31.50
N ARG A 108 -9.62 4.40 -30.21
CA ARG A 108 -10.58 5.17 -29.38
C ARG A 108 -9.87 6.29 -28.62
N PHE A 109 -9.29 7.24 -29.36
CA PHE A 109 -8.34 8.23 -28.85
C PHE A 109 -8.91 9.12 -27.72
N VAL A 110 -10.19 9.53 -27.79
CA VAL A 110 -10.81 10.33 -26.72
C VAL A 110 -10.86 9.55 -25.40
N ARG A 111 -11.19 8.26 -25.45
CA ARG A 111 -11.21 7.40 -24.25
C ARG A 111 -9.80 7.09 -23.77
N ALA A 112 -8.85 6.87 -24.67
CA ALA A 112 -7.46 6.68 -24.36
C ALA A 112 -6.89 7.88 -23.58
N GLN A 113 -7.13 9.09 -24.09
CA GLN A 113 -6.72 10.33 -23.43
C GLN A 113 -7.33 10.47 -22.02
N SER A 114 -8.64 10.26 -21.90
CA SER A 114 -9.34 10.35 -20.62
C SER A 114 -8.81 9.32 -19.60
N ALA A 115 -8.56 8.09 -20.02
CA ALA A 115 -8.02 7.04 -19.16
C ALA A 115 -6.57 7.35 -18.73
N ALA A 116 -5.74 7.86 -19.64
CA ALA A 116 -4.37 8.26 -19.34
C ALA A 116 -4.31 9.44 -18.35
N LEU A 117 -5.19 10.44 -18.52
CA LEU A 117 -5.33 11.55 -17.58
C LEU A 117 -5.79 11.07 -16.18
N SER A 118 -6.74 10.11 -16.13
CA SER A 118 -7.15 9.49 -14.87
C SER A 118 -6.01 8.75 -14.18
N SER A 119 -5.12 8.10 -14.95
CA SER A 119 -3.91 7.49 -14.40
C SER A 119 -2.99 8.54 -13.79
N LEU A 120 -2.73 9.67 -14.48
CA LEU A 120 -1.91 10.77 -13.97
C LEU A 120 -2.46 11.38 -12.68
N GLU A 121 -3.77 11.60 -12.62
CA GLU A 121 -4.42 12.11 -11.42
C GLU A 121 -4.18 11.19 -10.21
N ARG A 122 -4.36 9.88 -10.41
CA ARG A 122 -4.12 8.88 -9.36
C ARG A 122 -2.65 8.81 -8.94
N LEU A 123 -1.71 8.92 -9.89
CA LEU A 123 -0.27 8.97 -9.65
C LEU A 123 0.11 10.21 -8.83
N ASN A 124 -0.51 11.36 -9.11
CA ASN A 124 -0.26 12.60 -8.38
C ASN A 124 -0.80 12.58 -6.94
N ALA A 125 -1.82 11.78 -6.67
CA ALA A 125 -2.34 11.56 -5.32
C ALA A 125 -1.42 10.71 -4.44
N LEU A 126 -0.42 10.01 -5.03
CA LEU A 126 0.52 9.15 -4.31
C LEU A 126 1.76 9.92 -3.86
N PRO A 127 2.28 9.68 -2.62
CA PRO A 127 3.56 10.23 -2.20
C PRO A 127 4.70 9.72 -3.07
N ALA A 128 5.53 10.64 -3.58
CA ALA A 128 6.60 10.32 -4.53
C ALA A 128 7.62 9.29 -4.04
N ALA A 129 7.85 9.20 -2.72
CA ALA A 129 8.89 8.37 -2.12
C ALA A 129 8.51 6.88 -1.93
N GLN A 130 7.26 6.49 -2.18
CA GLN A 130 6.77 5.17 -1.79
C GLN A 130 6.67 4.14 -2.93
N TRP A 131 6.86 4.57 -4.18
CA TRP A 131 6.66 3.68 -5.32
C TRP A 131 7.74 3.85 -6.39
N ALA A 132 8.59 2.84 -6.55
CA ALA A 132 9.73 2.87 -7.46
C ALA A 132 9.35 3.04 -8.95
N GLN A 133 8.17 2.56 -9.36
CA GLN A 133 7.72 2.61 -10.74
C GLN A 133 6.88 3.85 -11.08
N ARG A 134 6.64 4.74 -10.11
CA ARG A 134 5.78 5.91 -10.29
C ARG A 134 6.21 6.80 -11.44
N ASP A 135 7.47 7.13 -11.50
CA ASP A 135 8.02 8.06 -12.50
C ASP A 135 7.97 7.45 -13.92
N GLN A 136 8.18 6.13 -14.04
CA GLN A 136 8.01 5.41 -15.30
C GLN A 136 6.56 5.43 -15.78
N LEU A 137 5.60 5.16 -14.89
CA LEU A 137 4.19 5.19 -15.24
C LEU A 137 3.71 6.61 -15.54
N GLN A 138 4.23 7.61 -14.83
CA GLN A 138 3.94 9.01 -15.10
C GLN A 138 4.39 9.40 -16.51
N LEU A 139 5.62 9.02 -16.90
CA LEU A 139 6.14 9.26 -18.25
C LEU A 139 5.27 8.58 -19.30
N LEU A 140 4.96 7.30 -19.14
CA LEU A 140 4.13 6.55 -20.09
C LEU A 140 2.71 7.14 -20.20
N ALA A 141 2.13 7.59 -19.10
CA ALA A 141 0.82 8.23 -19.12
C ALA A 141 0.84 9.55 -19.87
N HIS A 142 1.86 10.40 -19.64
CA HIS A 142 2.04 11.64 -20.42
C HIS A 142 2.23 11.34 -21.90
N LEU A 143 3.01 10.33 -22.25
CA LEU A 143 3.23 9.94 -23.64
C LEU A 143 1.94 9.46 -24.31
N LEU A 144 1.10 8.65 -23.62
CA LEU A 144 -0.18 8.21 -24.14
C LEU A 144 -1.17 9.35 -24.32
N VAL A 145 -1.18 10.35 -23.42
CA VAL A 145 -1.98 11.57 -23.62
C VAL A 145 -1.52 12.32 -24.86
N ALA A 146 -0.20 12.50 -25.02
CA ALA A 146 0.39 13.19 -26.18
C ALA A 146 0.06 12.46 -27.52
N GLU A 147 0.18 11.13 -27.55
CA GLU A 147 -0.19 10.33 -28.74
C GLU A 147 -1.67 10.40 -29.07
N SER A 148 -2.53 10.33 -28.03
CA SER A 148 -3.97 10.48 -28.24
C SER A 148 -4.32 11.88 -28.74
N ALA A 149 -3.68 12.92 -28.19
CA ALA A 149 -3.84 14.31 -28.61
C ALA A 149 -3.36 14.55 -30.05
N GLN A 150 -2.24 13.92 -30.46
CA GLN A 150 -1.78 13.95 -31.87
C GLN A 150 -2.82 13.35 -32.80
N SER A 151 -3.39 12.18 -32.45
CA SER A 151 -4.42 11.53 -33.24
C SER A 151 -5.72 12.35 -33.33
N LEU A 152 -6.00 13.17 -32.30
CA LEU A 152 -7.13 14.10 -32.24
C LEU A 152 -6.82 15.48 -32.84
N GLN A 153 -5.59 15.68 -33.38
CA GLN A 153 -5.09 16.94 -33.91
C GLN A 153 -5.08 18.10 -32.89
N ASN A 154 -5.03 17.78 -31.60
CA ASN A 154 -4.92 18.76 -30.52
C ASN A 154 -3.44 19.01 -30.18
N ARG A 155 -2.80 19.89 -30.93
CA ARG A 155 -1.38 20.21 -30.80
C ARG A 155 -1.01 20.77 -29.41
N GLY A 156 -1.86 21.62 -28.83
CA GLY A 156 -1.58 22.23 -27.53
C GLY A 156 -1.43 21.18 -26.42
N ALA A 157 -2.40 20.26 -26.33
CA ALA A 157 -2.35 19.18 -25.34
C ALA A 157 -1.19 18.19 -25.63
N ARG A 158 -0.92 17.91 -26.92
CA ARG A 158 0.23 17.08 -27.33
C ARG A 158 1.54 17.65 -26.81
N ASP A 159 1.80 18.93 -27.10
CA ASP A 159 3.08 19.58 -26.79
C ASP A 159 3.27 19.73 -25.28
N GLU A 160 2.23 20.10 -24.55
CA GLU A 160 2.25 20.16 -23.09
C GLU A 160 2.64 18.82 -22.47
N HIS A 161 1.96 17.73 -22.84
CA HIS A 161 2.23 16.42 -22.28
C HIS A 161 3.54 15.80 -22.79
N LEU A 162 3.95 16.10 -24.01
CA LEU A 162 5.26 15.71 -24.52
C LEU A 162 6.40 16.38 -23.74
N GLN A 163 6.30 17.69 -23.48
CA GLN A 163 7.27 18.39 -22.64
C GLN A 163 7.32 17.83 -21.22
N ALA A 164 6.17 17.49 -20.64
CA ALA A 164 6.12 16.83 -19.34
C ALA A 164 6.80 15.45 -19.35
N ALA A 165 6.63 14.65 -20.41
CA ALA A 165 7.30 13.36 -20.59
C ALA A 165 8.81 13.50 -20.76
N LEU A 166 9.28 14.56 -21.44
CA LEU A 166 10.70 14.84 -21.67
C LEU A 166 11.41 15.51 -20.49
N HIS A 167 10.72 15.70 -19.36
CA HIS A 167 11.32 16.37 -18.20
C HIS A 167 12.55 15.61 -17.68
N PRO A 168 13.71 16.28 -17.42
CA PRO A 168 14.98 15.63 -17.03
C PRO A 168 14.94 14.73 -15.82
N ARG A 169 13.99 14.96 -14.92
CA ARG A 169 13.75 14.09 -13.75
C ARG A 169 13.31 12.70 -14.19
N LEU A 170 12.37 12.61 -15.14
CA LEU A 170 11.84 11.36 -15.64
C LEU A 170 12.87 10.61 -16.50
N ALA A 171 13.72 11.31 -17.22
CA ALA A 171 14.83 10.73 -17.98
C ALA A 171 15.75 9.85 -17.11
N ARG A 172 16.07 10.31 -15.90
CA ARG A 172 16.94 9.57 -14.98
C ARG A 172 16.27 8.34 -14.35
N GLN A 173 14.97 8.38 -14.15
CA GLN A 173 14.22 7.33 -13.47
C GLN A 173 13.65 6.26 -14.44
N ALA A 174 13.43 6.64 -15.70
CA ALA A 174 12.83 5.79 -16.72
C ALA A 174 13.50 5.97 -18.08
N PRO A 175 14.80 5.64 -18.24
CA PRO A 175 15.58 5.96 -19.43
C PRO A 175 14.99 5.37 -20.71
N VAL A 176 14.56 4.11 -20.70
CA VAL A 176 13.96 3.44 -21.87
C VAL A 176 12.67 4.11 -22.33
N ALA A 177 11.79 4.46 -21.39
CA ALA A 177 10.55 5.15 -21.73
C ALA A 177 10.80 6.58 -22.21
N HIS A 178 11.80 7.25 -21.64
CA HIS A 178 12.22 8.60 -22.08
C HIS A 178 12.80 8.59 -23.49
N GLU A 179 13.59 7.58 -23.85
CA GLU A 179 14.07 7.38 -25.22
C GLU A 179 12.88 7.22 -26.20
N GLY A 180 11.88 6.44 -25.82
CA GLY A 180 10.64 6.34 -26.60
C GLY A 180 9.92 7.68 -26.78
N ALA A 181 9.90 8.53 -25.75
CA ALA A 181 9.32 9.88 -25.85
C ALA A 181 10.14 10.80 -26.78
N LEU A 182 11.46 10.72 -26.72
CA LEU A 182 12.36 11.46 -27.66
C LEU A 182 12.14 11.05 -29.11
N LEU A 183 12.04 9.74 -29.37
CA LEU A 183 11.76 9.24 -30.73
C LEU A 183 10.42 9.75 -31.27
N ARG A 184 9.39 9.83 -30.44
CA ARG A 184 8.09 10.41 -30.82
C ARG A 184 8.20 11.91 -31.09
N ALA A 185 8.92 12.63 -30.24
CA ALA A 185 9.15 14.07 -30.44
C ALA A 185 9.85 14.35 -31.77
N VAL A 186 10.91 13.60 -32.11
CA VAL A 186 11.60 13.72 -33.40
C VAL A 186 10.67 13.38 -34.56
N HIS A 187 9.91 12.29 -34.44
CA HIS A 187 8.96 11.88 -35.49
C HIS A 187 7.93 12.98 -35.82
N TRP A 188 7.33 13.57 -34.81
CA TRP A 188 6.35 14.63 -34.97
C TRP A 188 6.96 15.92 -35.49
N ALA A 189 8.20 16.28 -35.05
CA ALA A 189 8.93 17.44 -35.61
C ALA A 189 9.22 17.26 -37.10
N VAL A 190 9.57 16.05 -37.55
CA VAL A 190 9.78 15.75 -38.98
C VAL A 190 8.46 15.82 -39.75
N GLU A 191 7.35 15.30 -39.23
CA GLU A 191 6.03 15.41 -39.84
C GLU A 191 5.60 16.87 -40.03
N GLU A 192 5.90 17.71 -39.06
CA GLU A 192 5.59 19.16 -39.11
C GLU A 192 6.61 19.97 -39.91
N ARG A 193 7.64 19.32 -40.47
CA ARG A 193 8.73 19.93 -41.21
C ARG A 193 9.55 20.97 -40.41
N ASP A 194 9.55 20.83 -39.10
CA ASP A 194 10.38 21.62 -38.17
C ASP A 194 11.80 21.00 -38.08
N ALA A 195 12.63 21.34 -39.03
CA ALA A 195 13.98 20.77 -39.14
C ALA A 195 14.88 21.20 -37.98
N ASP A 196 14.67 22.37 -37.40
CA ASP A 196 15.49 22.89 -36.30
C ASP A 196 15.16 22.16 -35.00
N LEU A 197 13.88 21.95 -34.71
CA LEU A 197 13.46 21.16 -33.57
C LEU A 197 13.90 19.69 -33.72
N ALA A 198 13.69 19.07 -34.87
CA ALA A 198 14.11 17.70 -35.13
C ALA A 198 15.62 17.51 -34.92
N ARG A 199 16.45 18.45 -35.39
CA ARG A 199 17.91 18.43 -35.24
C ARG A 199 18.32 18.59 -33.77
N SER A 200 17.72 19.54 -33.05
CA SER A 200 18.02 19.76 -31.62
C SER A 200 17.72 18.54 -30.76
N LEU A 201 16.59 17.86 -30.99
CA LEU A 201 16.21 16.65 -30.27
C LEU A 201 17.10 15.46 -30.63
N SER A 202 17.53 15.33 -31.89
CA SER A 202 18.42 14.26 -32.35
C SER A 202 19.82 14.38 -31.74
N LEU A 203 20.32 15.58 -31.51
CA LEU A 203 21.64 15.82 -30.90
C LEU A 203 21.71 15.51 -29.42
N ILE A 204 20.57 15.48 -28.71
CA ILE A 204 20.50 15.09 -27.29
C ILE A 204 20.73 13.58 -27.12
N HIS A 205 20.57 12.80 -28.16
CA HIS A 205 20.66 11.35 -28.13
C HIS A 205 22.04 10.77 -28.45
N ILE A 206 22.98 11.58 -28.92
CA ILE A 206 24.36 11.20 -29.20
C ILE A 206 25.28 11.60 -28.05
#